data_cc30d66071f947f9b54aaab41019faeb
#
_entry.id   cc30d66071f947f9b54aaab41019faeb
#
_cell.length_a   1.000
_cell.length_b   1.000
_cell.length_c   1.000
_cell.angle_alpha   90.00
_cell.angle_beta   90.00
_cell.angle_gamma   90.00
#
_symmetry.space_group_name_H-M   'P 1'
#
loop_
_entity.id
_entity.type
_entity.pdbx_description
1 polymer ?
#
loop_
_entity_poly.entity_id
_entity_poly.type
_entity_poly.pdbx_seq_one_letter_code
_entity_poly.pdbx_strand_id
1 'polypeptide(L)'
;MQTEETRIVDARTRHATNSVLRERIVEHVFVGDVMRRLWQLGILNVEILRAEFDASGYDLVMCCGNVMRHVQLKVSLVDGARAQVAINQQLARAPSGCMVWLGVTEDLEITEYRWFGAAPGRSLPDLSGHATARHARANAQGVKAERANQRILPKGSFERLAGLDETIERLFTIPQANESHRRYATRNP
;
A
#
# COMPACT_ATOMS: atom_id res chain seq x y z
N MET A 1 -21.86 41.06 -2.82
CA MET A 1 -21.29 40.01 -1.94
C MET A 1 -21.92 38.70 -2.40
N GLN A 2 -21.25 37.99 -3.32
CA GLN A 2 -21.72 36.71 -3.81
C GLN A 2 -21.26 35.67 -2.79
N THR A 3 -22.20 35.00 -2.15
CA THR A 3 -21.95 33.79 -1.34
C THR A 3 -21.48 32.70 -2.26
N GLU A 4 -20.20 32.32 -2.12
CA GLU A 4 -19.60 31.13 -2.74
C GLU A 4 -20.30 29.91 -2.13
N GLU A 5 -21.36 29.42 -2.80
CA GLU A 5 -21.94 28.11 -2.50
C GLU A 5 -20.85 27.08 -2.72
N THR A 6 -20.29 26.54 -1.63
CA THR A 6 -19.37 25.41 -1.65
C THR A 6 -20.15 24.23 -2.26
N ARG A 7 -19.96 24.01 -3.56
CA ARG A 7 -20.52 22.88 -4.29
C ARG A 7 -19.97 21.61 -3.63
N ILE A 8 -20.82 20.90 -2.90
CA ILE A 8 -20.48 19.56 -2.37
C ILE A 8 -20.25 18.69 -3.60
N VAL A 9 -18.99 18.43 -3.92
CA VAL A 9 -18.59 17.53 -5.00
C VAL A 9 -18.95 16.11 -4.57
N ASP A 10 -19.72 15.40 -5.41
CA ASP A 10 -20.04 14.00 -5.19
C ASP A 10 -18.78 13.17 -4.88
N ALA A 11 -18.88 12.24 -3.92
CA ALA A 11 -17.74 11.48 -3.41
C ALA A 11 -17.00 10.74 -4.54
N ARG A 12 -17.70 10.10 -5.47
CA ARG A 12 -17.09 9.38 -6.60
C ARG A 12 -16.33 10.31 -7.53
N THR A 13 -16.87 11.48 -7.83
CA THR A 13 -16.19 12.51 -8.62
C THR A 13 -14.95 13.01 -7.89
N ARG A 14 -15.03 13.25 -6.59
CA ARG A 14 -13.89 13.64 -5.74
C ARG A 14 -12.77 12.60 -5.80
N HIS A 15 -13.10 11.31 -5.71
CA HIS A 15 -12.14 10.22 -5.81
C HIS A 15 -11.51 10.08 -7.20
N ALA A 16 -12.27 10.34 -8.26
CA ALA A 16 -11.78 10.23 -9.63
C ALA A 16 -10.83 11.38 -10.00
N THR A 17 -11.18 12.62 -9.58
CA THR A 17 -10.44 13.84 -9.95
C THR A 17 -9.21 14.10 -9.07
N ASN A 18 -9.20 13.59 -7.82
CA ASN A 18 -8.15 13.84 -6.84
C ASN A 18 -7.40 12.57 -6.43
N SER A 19 -7.14 11.67 -7.39
CA SER A 19 -6.50 10.37 -7.10
C SER A 19 -5.14 10.51 -6.42
N VAL A 20 -4.32 11.47 -6.82
CA VAL A 20 -3.00 11.73 -6.23
C VAL A 20 -3.13 12.17 -4.76
N LEU A 21 -4.04 13.10 -4.48
CA LEU A 21 -4.29 13.56 -3.10
C LEU A 21 -4.82 12.41 -2.24
N ARG A 22 -5.77 11.63 -2.76
CA ARG A 22 -6.29 10.45 -2.08
C ARG A 22 -5.17 9.46 -1.73
N GLU A 23 -4.32 9.10 -2.69
CA GLU A 23 -3.21 8.18 -2.49
C GLU A 23 -2.26 8.68 -1.40
N ARG A 24 -1.96 10.00 -1.37
CA ARG A 24 -1.12 10.60 -0.33
C ARG A 24 -1.78 10.59 1.04
N ILE A 25 -3.06 10.91 1.15
CA ILE A 25 -3.79 10.85 2.43
C ILE A 25 -3.76 9.41 2.97
N VAL A 26 -4.10 8.43 2.14
CA VAL A 26 -4.14 7.02 2.56
C VAL A 26 -2.75 6.50 2.93
N GLU A 27 -1.70 6.93 2.23
CA GLU A 27 -0.31 6.62 2.61
C GLU A 27 0.00 7.13 4.03
N HIS A 28 -0.36 8.39 4.35
CA HIS A 28 -0.15 8.95 5.69
C HIS A 28 -0.95 8.22 6.76
N VAL A 29 -2.20 7.88 6.49
CA VAL A 29 -3.06 7.10 7.40
C VAL A 29 -2.44 5.72 7.64
N PHE A 30 -2.07 5.00 6.59
CA PHE A 30 -1.47 3.68 6.69
C PHE A 30 -0.17 3.70 7.50
N VAL A 31 0.74 4.63 7.21
CA VAL A 31 2.00 4.79 7.96
C VAL A 31 1.72 5.11 9.42
N GLY A 32 0.80 6.04 9.70
CA GLY A 32 0.40 6.41 11.05
C GLY A 32 -0.19 5.23 11.82
N ASP A 33 -1.03 4.43 11.18
CA ASP A 33 -1.64 3.25 11.79
C ASP A 33 -0.59 2.17 12.10
N VAL A 34 0.34 1.90 11.17
CA VAL A 34 1.46 0.97 11.40
C VAL A 34 2.31 1.44 12.56
N MET A 35 2.74 2.70 12.58
CA MET A 35 3.58 3.25 13.65
C MET A 35 2.86 3.22 15.00
N ARG A 36 1.58 3.61 15.06
CA ARG A 36 0.76 3.56 16.26
C ARG A 36 0.62 2.13 16.78
N ARG A 37 0.40 1.16 15.87
CA ARG A 37 0.28 -0.24 16.26
C ARG A 37 1.59 -0.81 16.79
N LEU A 38 2.72 -0.50 16.16
CA LEU A 38 4.04 -0.89 16.66
C LEU A 38 4.34 -0.28 18.04
N TRP A 39 3.98 1.00 18.23
CA TRP A 39 4.04 1.64 19.56
C TRP A 39 3.23 0.88 20.63
N GLN A 40 1.98 0.50 20.32
CA GLN A 40 1.13 -0.28 21.22
C GLN A 40 1.73 -1.66 21.57
N LEU A 41 2.52 -2.23 20.65
CA LEU A 41 3.25 -3.48 20.86
C LEU A 41 4.60 -3.29 21.60
N GLY A 42 4.96 -2.06 21.97
CA GLY A 42 6.21 -1.73 22.62
C GLY A 42 7.43 -1.74 21.68
N ILE A 43 7.20 -1.70 20.36
CA ILE A 43 8.26 -1.71 19.35
C ILE A 43 8.57 -0.27 18.95
N LEU A 44 9.74 0.24 19.35
CA LEU A 44 10.08 1.65 19.24
C LEU A 44 11.15 1.95 18.19
N ASN A 45 11.91 0.95 17.72
CA ASN A 45 12.98 1.12 16.73
C ASN A 45 12.42 1.00 15.31
N VAL A 46 11.62 1.99 14.93
CA VAL A 46 10.93 2.08 13.63
C VAL A 46 11.42 3.32 12.90
N GLU A 47 11.74 3.16 11.62
CA GLU A 47 12.10 4.26 10.74
C GLU A 47 11.30 4.18 9.44
N ILE A 48 10.80 5.33 8.97
CA ILE A 48 10.06 5.44 7.72
C ILE A 48 10.76 6.48 6.83
N LEU A 49 11.21 6.02 5.67
CA LEU A 49 11.81 6.87 4.65
C LEU A 49 10.87 6.94 3.44
N ARG A 50 10.75 8.12 2.85
CA ARG A 50 10.00 8.31 1.61
C ARG A 50 10.95 8.48 0.44
N ALA A 51 10.62 7.82 -0.67
CA ALA A 51 11.32 8.08 -1.92
C ALA A 51 10.89 9.46 -2.47
N GLU A 52 11.85 10.32 -2.73
CA GLU A 52 11.59 11.61 -3.38
C GLU A 52 11.18 11.41 -4.85
N PHE A 53 11.72 10.38 -5.49
CA PHE A 53 11.41 10.01 -6.87
C PHE A 53 11.07 8.52 -6.98
N ASP A 54 10.09 8.17 -7.81
CA ASP A 54 9.72 6.77 -8.13
C ASP A 54 10.71 6.12 -9.12
N ALA A 55 12.01 6.19 -8.82
CA ALA A 55 13.03 5.59 -9.68
C ALA A 55 13.12 4.07 -9.50
N SER A 56 12.84 3.56 -8.32
CA SER A 56 13.04 2.16 -7.95
C SER A 56 11.74 1.39 -7.73
N GLY A 57 10.60 2.01 -7.98
CA GLY A 57 9.29 1.38 -7.94
C GLY A 57 8.71 1.15 -6.54
N TYR A 58 9.24 1.81 -5.52
CA TYR A 58 8.67 1.84 -4.18
C TYR A 58 8.36 3.28 -3.75
N ASP A 59 7.36 3.43 -2.92
CA ASP A 59 6.93 4.72 -2.37
C ASP A 59 7.59 4.99 -1.00
N LEU A 60 7.82 3.91 -0.24
CA LEU A 60 8.32 3.95 1.13
C LEU A 60 9.42 2.90 1.35
N VAL A 61 10.36 3.24 2.23
CA VAL A 61 11.20 2.26 2.92
C VAL A 61 10.78 2.26 4.39
N MET A 62 10.41 1.09 4.89
CA MET A 62 9.98 0.90 6.28
C MET A 62 10.96 -0.01 6.98
N CYS A 63 11.58 0.48 8.07
CA CYS A 63 12.50 -0.29 8.88
C CYS A 63 11.89 -0.55 10.25
N CYS A 64 12.05 -1.78 10.74
CA CYS A 64 11.69 -2.16 12.10
C CYS A 64 12.74 -3.14 12.63
N GLY A 65 13.52 -2.71 13.60
CA GLY A 65 14.71 -3.44 14.04
C GLY A 65 15.70 -3.66 12.88
N ASN A 66 16.03 -4.91 12.62
CA ASN A 66 16.93 -5.30 11.53
C ASN A 66 16.21 -5.60 10.21
N VAL A 67 14.91 -5.45 10.17
CA VAL A 67 14.10 -5.70 8.96
C VAL A 67 13.88 -4.41 8.21
N MET A 68 14.27 -4.39 6.92
CA MET A 68 13.99 -3.30 6.00
C MET A 68 13.07 -3.79 4.89
N ARG A 69 12.06 -3.00 4.52
CA ARG A 69 11.10 -3.28 3.44
C ARG A 69 11.00 -2.13 2.47
N HIS A 70 11.11 -2.42 1.19
CA HIS A 70 10.80 -1.47 0.11
C HIS A 70 9.34 -1.70 -0.29
N VAL A 71 8.48 -0.73 0.04
CA VAL A 71 7.03 -0.89 -0.07
C VAL A 71 6.49 -0.03 -1.20
N GLN A 72 5.80 -0.65 -2.15
CA GLN A 72 4.94 0.04 -3.10
C GLN A 72 3.51 -0.01 -2.60
N LEU A 73 2.86 1.15 -2.49
CA LEU A 73 1.46 1.25 -2.11
C LEU A 73 0.56 1.37 -3.33
N LYS A 74 -0.60 0.76 -3.26
CA LYS A 74 -1.72 0.97 -4.19
C LYS A 74 -2.99 1.21 -3.42
N VAL A 75 -3.82 2.12 -3.92
CA VAL A 75 -5.08 2.49 -3.28
C VAL A 75 -6.23 2.36 -4.27
N SER A 76 -7.34 1.78 -3.83
CA SER A 76 -8.59 1.77 -4.58
C SER A 76 -9.79 1.82 -3.63
N LEU A 77 -10.95 2.26 -4.13
CA LEU A 77 -12.20 2.09 -3.40
C LEU A 77 -12.53 0.59 -3.29
N VAL A 78 -13.07 0.15 -2.16
CA VAL A 78 -13.44 -1.25 -1.91
C VAL A 78 -14.57 -1.71 -2.82
N ASP A 79 -15.52 -0.83 -3.12
CA ASP A 79 -16.65 -1.03 -4.05
C ASP A 79 -16.30 -0.65 -5.50
N GLY A 80 -15.06 -0.26 -5.76
CA GLY A 80 -14.58 0.14 -7.08
C GLY A 80 -14.32 -1.04 -8.01
N ALA A 81 -14.47 -0.80 -9.32
CA ALA A 81 -14.26 -1.82 -10.36
C ALA A 81 -12.80 -2.18 -10.63
N ARG A 82 -11.83 -1.68 -9.84
CA ARG A 82 -10.40 -1.93 -10.09
C ARG A 82 -10.04 -3.39 -9.81
N ALA A 83 -9.84 -4.16 -10.89
CA ALA A 83 -9.51 -5.58 -10.83
C ALA A 83 -8.00 -5.87 -10.91
N GLN A 84 -7.17 -4.87 -11.20
CA GLN A 84 -5.74 -5.03 -11.40
C GLN A 84 -4.97 -3.74 -11.13
N VAL A 85 -3.68 -3.88 -10.82
CA VAL A 85 -2.74 -2.76 -10.62
C VAL A 85 -1.44 -3.01 -11.37
N ALA A 86 -0.70 -1.93 -11.66
CA ALA A 86 0.62 -2.03 -12.22
C ALA A 86 1.67 -2.07 -11.11
N ILE A 87 2.67 -2.96 -11.26
CA ILE A 87 3.87 -3.04 -10.44
C ILE A 87 5.10 -2.66 -11.28
N ASN A 88 6.01 -1.87 -10.71
CA ASN A 88 7.29 -1.59 -11.34
C ASN A 88 8.26 -2.76 -11.12
N GLN A 89 8.84 -3.30 -12.19
CA GLN A 89 9.80 -4.41 -12.12
C GLN A 89 11.08 -4.06 -11.34
N GLN A 90 11.41 -2.78 -11.21
CA GLN A 90 12.55 -2.35 -10.38
C GLN A 90 12.35 -2.72 -8.90
N LEU A 91 11.10 -2.81 -8.44
CA LEU A 91 10.80 -3.28 -7.09
C LEU A 91 11.29 -4.72 -6.84
N ALA A 92 11.31 -5.57 -7.88
CA ALA A 92 11.84 -6.93 -7.76
C ALA A 92 13.37 -6.96 -7.54
N ARG A 93 14.07 -5.87 -7.88
CA ARG A 93 15.51 -5.71 -7.64
C ARG A 93 15.80 -5.09 -6.27
N ALA A 94 14.81 -4.45 -5.65
CA ALA A 94 14.96 -3.89 -4.31
C ALA A 94 14.99 -5.03 -3.27
N PRO A 95 15.93 -5.02 -2.32
CA PRO A 95 15.92 -5.99 -1.23
C PRO A 95 14.61 -5.93 -0.46
N SER A 96 14.02 -7.08 -0.18
CA SER A 96 12.75 -7.16 0.57
C SER A 96 11.62 -6.32 -0.04
N GLY A 97 11.54 -6.19 -1.37
CA GLY A 97 10.46 -5.50 -2.06
C GLY A 97 9.10 -6.14 -1.78
N CYS A 98 8.07 -5.31 -1.65
CA CYS A 98 6.68 -5.78 -1.49
C CYS A 98 5.70 -4.72 -1.97
N MET A 99 4.47 -5.15 -2.26
CA MET A 99 3.36 -4.26 -2.56
C MET A 99 2.23 -4.49 -1.56
N VAL A 100 1.70 -3.39 -1.04
CA VAL A 100 0.47 -3.39 -0.24
C VAL A 100 -0.62 -2.66 -1.04
N TRP A 101 -1.72 -3.35 -1.30
CA TRP A 101 -2.86 -2.75 -1.96
C TRP A 101 -3.98 -2.55 -0.95
N LEU A 102 -4.28 -1.29 -0.68
CA LEU A 102 -5.25 -0.84 0.31
C LEU A 102 -6.59 -0.57 -0.36
N GLY A 103 -7.64 -1.18 0.17
CA GLY A 103 -9.01 -0.85 -0.16
C GLY A 103 -9.58 0.13 0.86
N VAL A 104 -10.14 1.24 0.38
CA VAL A 104 -10.67 2.29 1.24
C VAL A 104 -12.14 2.56 0.96
N THR A 105 -12.86 3.05 1.97
CA THR A 105 -14.22 3.60 1.84
C THR A 105 -14.18 4.97 1.14
N GLU A 106 -15.36 5.55 0.88
CA GLU A 106 -15.47 6.92 0.36
C GLU A 106 -14.87 7.96 1.32
N ASP A 107 -14.82 7.69 2.62
CA ASP A 107 -14.23 8.55 3.65
C ASP A 107 -12.76 8.23 3.95
N LEU A 108 -12.13 7.41 3.09
CA LEU A 108 -10.72 7.03 3.15
C LEU A 108 -10.35 6.14 4.35
N GLU A 109 -11.31 5.48 5.00
CA GLU A 109 -11.03 4.43 5.98
C GLU A 109 -10.46 3.20 5.28
N ILE A 110 -9.34 2.68 5.76
CA ILE A 110 -8.71 1.48 5.21
C ILE A 110 -9.44 0.26 5.78
N THR A 111 -10.15 -0.48 4.93
CA THR A 111 -10.94 -1.64 5.31
C THR A 111 -10.52 -2.95 4.63
N GLU A 112 -9.69 -2.88 3.59
CA GLU A 112 -9.15 -4.05 2.90
C GLU A 112 -7.64 -3.93 2.75
N TYR A 113 -6.93 -5.01 3.07
CA TYR A 113 -5.48 -5.13 2.95
C TYR A 113 -5.15 -6.31 2.05
N ARG A 114 -4.31 -6.08 1.06
CA ARG A 114 -3.82 -7.11 0.15
C ARG A 114 -2.32 -7.02 0.02
N TRP A 115 -1.68 -8.18 0.01
CA TRP A 115 -0.25 -8.36 0.01
C TRP A 115 0.24 -9.05 -1.25
N PHE A 116 1.32 -8.52 -1.82
CA PHE A 116 2.12 -9.19 -2.82
C PHE A 116 3.60 -9.00 -2.47
N GLY A 117 4.27 -10.08 -2.10
CA GLY A 117 5.66 -10.03 -1.65
C GLY A 117 6.12 -11.36 -1.07
N ALA A 118 7.39 -11.40 -0.68
CA ALA A 118 7.97 -12.54 0.01
C ALA A 118 8.38 -12.16 1.45
N ALA A 119 8.93 -13.08 2.21
CA ALA A 119 9.52 -12.81 3.51
C ALA A 119 10.63 -11.77 3.42
N PRO A 120 10.94 -11.03 4.50
CA PRO A 120 12.08 -10.11 4.54
C PRO A 120 13.37 -10.76 4.06
N GLY A 121 14.18 -10.04 3.31
CA GLY A 121 15.43 -10.54 2.72
C GLY A 121 15.24 -11.35 1.43
N ARG A 122 14.01 -11.65 1.02
CA ARG A 122 13.72 -12.37 -0.22
C ARG A 122 13.26 -11.41 -1.32
N SER A 123 13.53 -11.78 -2.55
CA SER A 123 13.02 -11.08 -3.74
C SER A 123 11.51 -11.23 -3.86
N LEU A 124 10.88 -10.31 -4.58
CA LEU A 124 9.48 -10.47 -5.01
C LEU A 124 9.26 -11.81 -5.73
N PRO A 125 8.03 -12.35 -5.70
CA PRO A 125 7.63 -13.43 -6.60
C PRO A 125 7.89 -13.05 -8.07
N ASP A 126 8.10 -14.07 -8.91
CA ASP A 126 8.38 -13.86 -10.34
C ASP A 126 7.27 -13.08 -11.03
N LEU A 127 7.66 -12.05 -11.78
CA LEU A 127 6.76 -11.18 -12.53
C LEU A 127 6.72 -11.53 -14.03
N SER A 128 7.53 -12.48 -14.51
CA SER A 128 7.69 -12.77 -15.95
C SER A 128 6.40 -13.27 -16.60
N GLY A 129 5.57 -14.01 -15.85
CA GLY A 129 4.26 -14.49 -16.31
C GLY A 129 3.15 -13.44 -16.41
N HIS A 130 3.41 -12.20 -16.00
CA HIS A 130 2.42 -11.13 -15.99
C HIS A 130 2.52 -10.23 -17.21
N ALA A 131 1.37 -9.80 -17.76
CA ALA A 131 1.29 -8.94 -18.92
C ALA A 131 2.00 -7.59 -18.69
N THR A 132 2.66 -7.07 -19.72
CA THR A 132 3.25 -5.72 -19.70
C THR A 132 2.14 -4.67 -19.64
N ALA A 133 2.30 -3.67 -18.79
CA ALA A 133 1.39 -2.54 -18.73
C ALA A 133 1.46 -1.67 -19.98
N ARG A 134 0.35 -1.02 -20.34
CA ARG A 134 0.28 -0.09 -21.45
C ARG A 134 -0.13 1.30 -20.96
N HIS A 135 0.26 2.33 -21.69
CA HIS A 135 -0.19 3.70 -21.40
C HIS A 135 -1.72 3.81 -21.49
N ALA A 136 -2.31 4.65 -20.63
CA ALA A 136 -3.76 4.87 -20.65
C ALA A 136 -4.19 5.57 -21.96
N ARG A 137 -3.37 6.50 -22.46
CA ARG A 137 -3.64 7.24 -23.70
C ARG A 137 -2.93 6.57 -24.88
N ALA A 138 -3.64 6.48 -26.01
CA ALA A 138 -3.05 6.10 -27.28
C ALA A 138 -2.27 7.28 -27.88
N ASN A 139 -1.28 6.98 -28.71
CA ASN A 139 -0.58 7.96 -29.56
C ASN A 139 -1.47 8.44 -30.71
N ALA A 140 -0.97 9.32 -31.57
CA ALA A 140 -1.69 9.85 -32.73
C ALA A 140 -2.16 8.75 -33.72
N GLN A 141 -1.50 7.57 -33.71
CA GLN A 141 -1.85 6.41 -34.53
C GLN A 141 -2.82 5.43 -33.83
N GLY A 142 -3.37 5.80 -32.68
CA GLY A 142 -4.31 4.95 -31.94
C GLY A 142 -3.64 3.80 -31.15
N VAL A 143 -2.30 3.73 -31.12
CA VAL A 143 -1.54 2.66 -30.46
C VAL A 143 -1.19 3.07 -29.02
N LYS A 144 -1.50 2.20 -28.05
CA LYS A 144 -1.06 2.37 -26.67
C LYS A 144 0.33 1.77 -26.49
N ALA A 145 1.33 2.63 -26.32
CA ALA A 145 2.71 2.21 -26.09
C ALA A 145 2.83 1.37 -24.80
N GLU A 146 3.72 0.40 -24.82
CA GLU A 146 3.99 -0.45 -23.65
C GLU A 146 4.88 0.27 -22.65
N ARG A 147 4.63 -0.02 -21.37
CA ARG A 147 5.46 0.38 -20.24
C ARG A 147 6.37 -0.80 -19.88
N ALA A 148 7.48 -0.94 -20.59
CA ALA A 148 8.36 -2.11 -20.51
C ALA A 148 8.73 -2.52 -19.07
N ASN A 149 8.90 -1.53 -18.19
CA ASN A 149 9.26 -1.75 -16.78
C ASN A 149 8.06 -2.01 -15.84
N GLN A 150 6.84 -2.16 -16.36
CA GLN A 150 5.67 -2.37 -15.53
C GLN A 150 4.93 -3.66 -15.93
N ARG A 151 4.49 -4.41 -14.93
CA ARG A 151 3.65 -5.60 -15.09
C ARG A 151 2.30 -5.37 -14.45
N ILE A 152 1.28 -6.00 -15.03
CA ILE A 152 -0.10 -5.96 -14.53
C ILE A 152 -0.33 -7.14 -13.60
N LEU A 153 -0.65 -6.85 -12.34
CA LEU A 153 -1.04 -7.85 -11.37
C LEU A 153 -2.55 -7.83 -11.19
N PRO A 154 -3.26 -8.92 -11.52
CA PRO A 154 -4.67 -9.04 -11.19
C PRO A 154 -4.88 -9.13 -9.67
N LYS A 155 -6.06 -8.73 -9.19
CA LYS A 155 -6.43 -8.74 -7.76
C LYS A 155 -6.23 -10.12 -7.12
N GLY A 156 -6.45 -11.19 -7.89
CA GLY A 156 -6.25 -12.58 -7.46
C GLY A 156 -4.78 -12.99 -7.22
N SER A 157 -3.81 -12.22 -7.69
CA SER A 157 -2.38 -12.44 -7.38
C SER A 157 -1.99 -11.99 -5.98
N PHE A 158 -2.86 -11.27 -5.31
CA PHE A 158 -2.63 -10.75 -3.96
C PHE A 158 -3.25 -11.66 -2.92
N GLU A 159 -2.51 -11.96 -1.87
CA GLU A 159 -3.05 -12.53 -0.65
C GLU A 159 -3.93 -11.49 0.05
N ARG A 160 -5.15 -11.86 0.46
CA ARG A 160 -6.00 -11.01 1.28
C ARG A 160 -5.64 -11.20 2.73
N LEU A 161 -5.33 -10.11 3.42
CA LEU A 161 -4.98 -10.11 4.83
C LEU A 161 -6.19 -9.74 5.69
N ALA A 162 -6.22 -10.25 6.91
CA ALA A 162 -7.31 -9.97 7.86
C ALA A 162 -7.34 -8.51 8.33
N GLY A 163 -6.20 -7.80 8.25
CA GLY A 163 -6.11 -6.40 8.64
C GLY A 163 -4.69 -5.89 8.87
N LEU A 164 -4.60 -4.82 9.65
CA LEU A 164 -3.35 -4.15 9.94
C LEU A 164 -2.33 -5.05 10.66
N ASP A 165 -2.76 -5.85 11.64
CA ASP A 165 -1.87 -6.70 12.41
C ASP A 165 -1.19 -7.76 11.54
N GLU A 166 -1.94 -8.41 10.65
CA GLU A 166 -1.38 -9.36 9.70
C GLU A 166 -0.48 -8.65 8.67
N THR A 167 -0.82 -7.43 8.28
CA THR A 167 0.04 -6.61 7.40
C THR A 167 1.39 -6.33 8.07
N ILE A 168 1.41 -5.99 9.35
CA ILE A 168 2.64 -5.77 10.14
C ILE A 168 3.45 -7.06 10.26
N GLU A 169 2.79 -8.19 10.45
CA GLU A 169 3.45 -9.50 10.46
C GLU A 169 4.13 -9.80 9.11
N ARG A 170 3.45 -9.55 7.98
CA ARG A 170 4.03 -9.70 6.63
C ARG A 170 5.18 -8.74 6.38
N LEU A 171 5.08 -7.51 6.87
CA LEU A 171 6.13 -6.50 6.74
C LEU A 171 7.38 -6.89 7.53
N PHE A 172 7.25 -7.26 8.81
CA PHE A 172 8.37 -7.30 9.74
C PHE A 172 8.60 -8.64 10.42
N THR A 173 7.79 -9.66 10.12
CA THR A 173 7.85 -10.98 10.78
C THR A 173 7.63 -10.88 12.31
N ILE A 174 6.85 -9.90 12.73
CA ILE A 174 6.47 -9.72 14.13
C ILE A 174 5.24 -10.57 14.40
N PRO A 175 5.30 -11.57 15.31
CA PRO A 175 4.14 -12.38 15.64
C PRO A 175 3.00 -11.51 16.17
N GLN A 176 1.77 -11.85 15.82
CA GLN A 176 0.58 -11.23 16.42
C GLN A 176 0.65 -11.42 17.95
N ALA A 177 0.46 -10.33 18.67
CA ALA A 177 0.36 -10.42 20.13
C ALA A 177 -0.85 -11.29 20.47
N ASN A 178 -0.60 -12.54 20.88
CA ASN A 178 -1.63 -13.39 21.45
C ASN A 178 -2.31 -12.63 22.60
N GLU A 179 -3.64 -12.68 22.70
CA GLU A 179 -4.45 -12.00 23.74
C GLU A 179 -4.03 -12.29 25.19
N SER A 180 -3.08 -13.20 25.40
CA SER A 180 -2.52 -13.54 26.70
C SER A 180 -1.78 -12.38 27.39
N HIS A 181 -1.33 -11.36 26.68
CA HIS A 181 -0.66 -10.20 27.28
C HIS A 181 -1.60 -9.11 27.81
N ARG A 182 -2.90 -9.13 27.46
CA ARG A 182 -3.89 -8.20 28.04
C ARG A 182 -4.17 -8.44 29.53
N ARG A 183 -3.81 -9.60 30.08
CA ARG A 183 -4.11 -9.95 31.49
C ARG A 183 -3.08 -9.43 32.49
N TYR A 184 -1.92 -8.95 32.06
CA TYR A 184 -0.89 -8.43 32.97
C TYR A 184 -0.92 -6.91 33.19
N ALA A 185 -1.60 -6.14 32.33
CA ALA A 185 -1.71 -4.69 32.46
C ALA A 185 -2.79 -4.22 33.45
N THR A 186 -3.62 -5.12 34.00
CA THR A 186 -4.71 -4.78 34.92
C THR A 186 -4.47 -5.24 36.37
N ARG A 187 -3.24 -5.63 36.72
CA ARG A 187 -2.85 -5.96 38.09
C ARG A 187 -1.64 -5.16 38.52
N ASN A 188 -1.86 -3.91 38.82
CA ASN A 188 -1.17 -3.23 39.95
C ASN A 188 -2.02 -2.02 40.36
N PRO A 189 -2.41 -1.92 41.66
CA PRO A 189 -3.10 -0.77 42.21
C PRO A 189 -2.20 0.44 42.35
#